data_b34af398ab59454d2047ca63c74f6609
#
_entry.id   b34af398ab59454d2047ca63c74f6609
#
_cell.length_a   1.000
_cell.length_b   1.000
_cell.length_c   1.000
_cell.angle_alpha   90.00
_cell.angle_beta   90.00
_cell.angle_gamma   90.00
#
_symmetry.space_group_name_H-M   'P 1'
#
loop_
_entity.id
_entity.type
_entity.pdbx_description
1 polymer ?
#
loop_
_entity_poly.entity_id
_entity_poly.type
_entity_poly.pdbx_seq_one_letter_code
_entity_poly.pdbx_strand_id
1 'polypeptide(L)'
;MSLTIADAISFFRLSCGRWRSQRSSHHLLHRRAEAGGSLIVVEELALGDERLTAIAALHGQDPAGLVGGCRVRWAGSMAWDKAGEAHEGESVFGLIPTDERGRSGLLLRDRGYAETAPVAGHFRMDERDGLLLSTDYETMSSWERFSFAGPNVRLRSSTVEGLSNTASFCIETRCLEEASSGGAIATGGSAAAGPRGSTLSPLGW
;
A
#
# COMPACT_ATOMS: atom_id res chain seq x y z
N MET A 1 -23.37 9.77 5.71
CA MET A 1 -23.56 9.28 4.33
C MET A 1 -22.61 8.11 4.13
N SER A 2 -23.09 6.95 3.72
CA SER A 2 -22.25 5.82 3.33
C SER A 2 -21.59 6.15 1.99
N LEU A 3 -20.29 5.99 1.89
CA LEU A 3 -19.54 6.07 0.62
C LEU A 3 -19.84 4.80 -0.15
N THR A 4 -20.35 4.93 -1.37
CA THR A 4 -20.49 3.82 -2.31
C THR A 4 -19.33 3.86 -3.30
N ILE A 5 -18.59 2.77 -3.41
CA ILE A 5 -17.40 2.66 -4.26
C ILE A 5 -17.68 1.59 -5.31
N ALA A 6 -17.78 2.01 -6.57
CA ALA A 6 -18.26 1.15 -7.65
C ALA A 6 -17.29 -0.01 -7.95
N ASP A 7 -16.00 0.28 -8.02
CA ASP A 7 -14.95 -0.62 -8.49
C ASP A 7 -13.60 -0.33 -7.82
N ALA A 8 -12.60 -1.16 -8.09
CA ALA A 8 -11.29 -1.06 -7.49
C ALA A 8 -10.52 0.19 -7.94
N ILE A 9 -10.68 0.64 -9.18
CA ILE A 9 -10.00 1.87 -9.64
C ILE A 9 -10.59 3.11 -8.96
N SER A 10 -11.89 3.14 -8.72
CA SER A 10 -12.55 4.19 -7.93
C SER A 10 -12.05 4.20 -6.49
N PHE A 11 -11.81 3.00 -5.91
CA PHE A 11 -11.19 2.89 -4.59
C PHE A 11 -9.77 3.48 -4.58
N PHE A 12 -8.96 3.19 -5.61
CA PHE A 12 -7.62 3.76 -5.74
C PHE A 12 -7.65 5.27 -5.88
N ARG A 13 -8.53 5.81 -6.72
CA ARG A 13 -8.73 7.26 -6.87
C ARG A 13 -9.14 7.93 -5.57
N LEU A 14 -10.06 7.33 -4.84
CA LEU A 14 -10.46 7.83 -3.52
C LEU A 14 -9.30 7.76 -2.51
N SER A 15 -8.38 6.82 -2.68
CA SER A 15 -7.17 6.69 -1.86
C SER A 15 -6.08 7.71 -2.19
N CYS A 16 -6.14 8.40 -3.32
CA CYS A 16 -5.14 9.41 -3.69
C CYS A 16 -5.09 10.55 -2.69
N GLY A 17 -3.88 11.07 -2.45
CA GLY A 17 -3.59 12.13 -1.50
C GLY A 17 -2.60 11.71 -0.41
N ARG A 18 -2.54 12.51 0.66
CA ARG A 18 -1.62 12.31 1.78
C ARG A 18 -2.37 11.79 2.99
N TRP A 19 -1.78 10.79 3.65
CA TRP A 19 -2.37 10.11 4.80
C TRP A 19 -1.38 9.99 5.92
N ARG A 20 -1.83 10.27 7.15
CA ARG A 20 -1.12 9.91 8.37
C ARG A 20 -1.66 8.57 8.84
N SER A 21 -0.80 7.56 8.87
CA SER A 21 -1.12 6.21 9.31
C SER A 21 -0.62 5.97 10.73
N GLN A 22 -1.46 5.42 11.58
CA GLN A 22 -1.10 4.87 12.89
C GLN A 22 -1.35 3.37 12.83
N ARG A 23 -0.31 2.58 13.15
CA ARG A 23 -0.33 1.13 13.03
C ARG A 23 -0.07 0.46 14.37
N SER A 24 -0.80 -0.63 14.62
CA SER A 24 -0.51 -1.63 15.64
C SER A 24 -0.24 -2.96 14.94
N SER A 25 0.91 -3.57 15.21
CA SER A 25 1.33 -4.85 14.65
C SER A 25 1.52 -5.88 15.75
N HIS A 26 1.15 -7.14 15.48
CA HIS A 26 1.24 -8.25 16.40
C HIS A 26 2.03 -9.38 15.74
N HIS A 27 3.20 -9.68 16.29
CA HIS A 27 4.05 -10.79 15.87
C HIS A 27 3.65 -12.03 16.67
N LEU A 28 2.83 -12.89 16.07
CA LEU A 28 2.17 -14.00 16.77
C LEU A 28 3.17 -15.03 17.31
N LEU A 29 4.23 -15.35 16.54
CA LEU A 29 5.27 -16.28 16.97
C LEU A 29 6.07 -15.77 18.18
N HIS A 30 6.30 -14.47 18.25
CA HIS A 30 7.13 -13.85 19.29
C HIS A 30 6.31 -13.26 20.43
N ARG A 31 4.96 -13.30 20.35
CA ARG A 31 4.04 -12.70 21.32
C ARG A 31 4.38 -11.23 21.62
N ARG A 32 4.75 -10.48 20.59
CA ARG A 32 5.12 -9.06 20.68
C ARG A 32 4.12 -8.23 19.92
N ALA A 33 3.76 -7.10 20.52
CA ALA A 33 3.02 -6.04 19.87
C ALA A 33 3.92 -4.82 19.69
N GLU A 34 3.71 -4.10 18.61
CA GLU A 34 4.44 -2.90 18.31
C GLU A 34 3.54 -1.82 17.72
N ALA A 35 3.89 -0.56 17.95
CA ALA A 35 3.25 0.59 17.37
C ALA A 35 4.19 1.26 16.37
N GLY A 36 3.62 1.82 15.32
CA GLY A 36 4.34 2.57 14.31
C GLY A 36 3.48 3.66 13.70
N GLY A 37 4.12 4.64 13.11
CA GLY A 37 3.46 5.71 12.39
C GLY A 37 4.12 5.92 11.03
N SER A 38 3.34 6.32 10.04
CA SER A 38 3.88 6.66 8.73
C SER A 38 3.08 7.75 8.05
N LEU A 39 3.75 8.50 7.20
CA LEU A 39 3.14 9.37 6.22
C LEU A 39 3.10 8.60 4.90
N ILE A 40 1.91 8.49 4.32
CA ILE A 40 1.68 7.79 3.06
C ILE A 40 1.21 8.81 2.03
N VAL A 41 1.78 8.76 0.84
CA VAL A 41 1.36 9.57 -0.30
C VAL A 41 0.97 8.63 -1.43
N VAL A 42 -0.28 8.75 -1.89
CA VAL A 42 -0.82 7.99 -3.01
C VAL A 42 -1.08 8.93 -4.18
N GLU A 43 -0.49 8.63 -5.31
CA GLU A 43 -0.60 9.40 -6.56
C GLU A 43 -1.22 8.51 -7.64
N GLU A 44 -2.27 9.00 -8.31
CA GLU A 44 -2.85 8.30 -9.45
C GLU A 44 -1.86 8.27 -10.62
N LEU A 45 -1.78 7.13 -11.30
CA LEU A 45 -1.05 6.99 -12.55
C LEU A 45 -2.05 6.88 -13.69
N ALA A 46 -1.94 7.78 -14.67
CA ALA A 46 -2.78 7.76 -15.86
C ALA A 46 -2.49 6.53 -16.73
N LEU A 47 -3.49 6.08 -17.48
CA LEU A 47 -3.27 5.09 -18.53
C LEU A 47 -2.23 5.60 -19.54
N GLY A 48 -1.25 4.74 -19.87
CA GLY A 48 -0.11 5.13 -20.71
C GLY A 48 1.11 5.64 -19.94
N ASP A 49 1.04 5.74 -18.61
CA ASP A 49 2.21 6.01 -17.79
C ASP A 49 3.25 4.89 -17.98
N GLU A 50 4.51 5.27 -18.23
CA GLU A 50 5.60 4.32 -18.51
C GLU A 50 5.79 3.31 -17.36
N ARG A 51 5.54 3.70 -16.12
CA ARG A 51 5.63 2.83 -14.94
C ARG A 51 4.59 1.73 -14.97
N LEU A 52 3.36 2.02 -15.42
CA LEU A 52 2.31 1.02 -15.59
C LEU A 52 2.63 0.06 -16.73
N THR A 53 3.15 0.56 -17.83
CA THR A 53 3.62 -0.27 -18.93
C THR A 53 4.77 -1.19 -18.50
N ALA A 54 5.71 -0.64 -17.73
CA ALA A 54 6.85 -1.41 -17.22
C ALA A 54 6.43 -2.54 -16.27
N ILE A 55 5.49 -2.30 -15.34
CA ILE A 55 5.04 -3.38 -14.44
C ILE A 55 4.19 -4.42 -15.18
N ALA A 56 3.40 -4.05 -16.19
CA ALA A 56 2.69 -5.03 -17.00
C ALA A 56 3.69 -5.96 -17.71
N ALA A 57 4.71 -5.40 -18.35
CA ALA A 57 5.77 -6.17 -18.98
C ALA A 57 6.51 -7.07 -17.96
N LEU A 58 6.81 -6.55 -16.77
CA LEU A 58 7.45 -7.32 -15.69
C LEU A 58 6.67 -8.58 -15.32
N HIS A 59 5.34 -8.50 -15.35
CA HIS A 59 4.44 -9.62 -15.04
C HIS A 59 3.95 -10.40 -16.28
N GLY A 60 4.50 -10.12 -17.47
CA GLY A 60 4.08 -10.76 -18.71
C GLY A 60 2.62 -10.49 -19.10
N GLN A 61 2.06 -9.36 -18.65
CA GLN A 61 0.68 -8.95 -18.92
C GLN A 61 0.64 -7.93 -20.07
N ASP A 62 -0.48 -7.94 -20.81
CA ASP A 62 -0.73 -6.92 -21.81
C ASP A 62 -1.08 -5.59 -21.15
N PRO A 63 -0.33 -4.50 -21.40
CA PRO A 63 -0.66 -3.18 -20.86
C PRO A 63 -2.07 -2.68 -21.24
N ALA A 64 -2.64 -3.16 -22.35
CA ALA A 64 -4.00 -2.81 -22.75
C ALA A 64 -5.08 -3.32 -21.77
N GLY A 65 -4.77 -4.32 -20.96
CA GLY A 65 -5.65 -4.82 -19.90
C GLY A 65 -5.70 -3.93 -18.65
N LEU A 66 -4.79 -2.98 -18.50
CA LEU A 66 -4.76 -2.08 -17.35
C LEU A 66 -5.93 -1.09 -17.40
N VAL A 67 -6.58 -0.88 -16.27
CA VAL A 67 -7.61 0.17 -16.08
C VAL A 67 -7.07 1.39 -15.33
N GLY A 68 -5.84 1.34 -14.84
CA GLY A 68 -5.14 2.38 -14.13
C GLY A 68 -4.26 1.82 -13.02
N GLY A 69 -3.72 2.70 -12.21
CA GLY A 69 -2.87 2.34 -11.09
C GLY A 69 -2.52 3.52 -10.22
N CYS A 70 -1.62 3.28 -9.29
CA CYS A 70 -1.10 4.34 -8.42
C CYS A 70 0.36 4.10 -8.07
N ARG A 71 1.04 5.19 -7.72
CA ARG A 71 2.30 5.20 -7.00
C ARG A 71 2.03 5.47 -5.53
N VAL A 72 2.59 4.66 -4.68
CA VAL A 72 2.51 4.85 -3.23
C VAL A 72 3.91 5.07 -2.69
N ARG A 73 4.08 6.14 -1.94
CA ARG A 73 5.30 6.44 -1.19
C ARG A 73 4.97 6.47 0.28
N TRP A 74 5.88 5.98 1.09
CA TRP A 74 5.74 6.04 2.54
C TRP A 74 7.04 6.44 3.21
N ALA A 75 6.91 7.17 4.31
CA ALA A 75 7.97 7.44 5.25
C ALA A 75 7.41 7.21 6.65
N GLY A 76 8.07 6.40 7.46
CA GLY A 76 7.55 6.00 8.75
C GLY A 76 8.64 5.76 9.79
N SER A 77 8.20 5.64 11.03
CA SER A 77 9.03 5.28 12.17
C SER A 77 8.33 4.23 13.02
N MET A 78 9.13 3.43 13.70
CA MET A 78 8.69 2.44 14.66
C MET A 78 8.96 2.94 16.09
N ALA A 79 8.22 2.42 17.05
CA ALA A 79 8.32 2.87 18.44
C ALA A 79 9.72 2.68 19.09
N TRP A 80 10.55 1.81 18.49
CA TRP A 80 11.93 1.53 18.97
C TRP A 80 13.03 2.08 18.05
N ASP A 81 12.71 2.80 17.00
CA ASP A 81 13.72 3.41 16.14
C ASP A 81 14.54 4.40 16.93
N LYS A 82 15.84 4.40 16.68
CA LYS A 82 16.72 5.45 17.19
C LYS A 82 16.42 6.76 16.49
N ALA A 83 16.66 7.86 17.16
CA ALA A 83 16.48 9.18 16.57
C ALA A 83 17.24 9.29 15.24
N GLY A 84 16.53 9.55 14.15
CA GLY A 84 17.08 9.65 12.79
C GLY A 84 16.96 8.38 11.94
N GLU A 85 16.49 7.27 12.47
CA GLU A 85 16.11 6.12 11.65
C GLU A 85 14.74 6.37 11.04
N ALA A 86 14.66 6.40 9.71
CA ALA A 86 13.41 6.51 8.97
C ALA A 86 13.30 5.33 8.01
N HIS A 87 12.12 4.72 7.99
CA HIS A 87 11.80 3.65 7.04
C HIS A 87 10.98 4.27 5.92
N GLU A 88 11.58 4.43 4.76
CA GLU A 88 10.91 5.00 3.59
C GLU A 88 10.99 4.06 2.39
N GLY A 89 10.03 4.19 1.51
CA GLY A 89 9.99 3.41 0.29
C GLY A 89 8.88 3.88 -0.65
N GLU A 90 8.81 3.22 -1.78
CA GLU A 90 7.75 3.42 -2.76
C GLU A 90 7.43 2.13 -3.48
N SER A 91 6.22 2.06 -4.04
CA SER A 91 5.78 1.00 -4.93
C SER A 91 4.78 1.53 -5.94
N VAL A 92 4.79 0.91 -7.11
CA VAL A 92 3.83 1.16 -8.19
C VAL A 92 2.87 -0.01 -8.25
N PHE A 93 1.59 0.30 -8.37
CA PHE A 93 0.51 -0.69 -8.48
C PHE A 93 -0.29 -0.45 -9.74
N GLY A 94 -0.64 -1.54 -10.44
CA GLY A 94 -1.54 -1.53 -11.59
C GLY A 94 -2.65 -2.55 -11.41
N LEU A 95 -3.83 -2.25 -11.96
CA LEU A 95 -5.01 -3.09 -11.86
C LEU A 95 -5.41 -3.61 -13.24
N ILE A 96 -5.57 -4.93 -13.35
CA ILE A 96 -6.14 -5.62 -14.52
C ILE A 96 -7.41 -6.35 -14.04
N PRO A 97 -8.62 -5.82 -14.29
CA PRO A 97 -9.87 -6.49 -13.95
C PRO A 97 -10.04 -7.82 -14.68
N THR A 98 -10.65 -8.78 -14.01
CA THR A 98 -11.06 -10.07 -14.59
C THR A 98 -12.59 -10.23 -14.61
N ASP A 99 -13.32 -9.27 -14.08
CA ASP A 99 -14.76 -9.19 -14.17
C ASP A 99 -15.24 -7.87 -14.83
N GLU A 100 -16.43 -7.88 -15.41
CA GLU A 100 -17.01 -6.74 -16.15
C GLU A 100 -17.26 -5.51 -15.28
N ARG A 101 -17.37 -5.69 -13.95
CA ARG A 101 -17.64 -4.61 -12.99
C ARG A 101 -16.36 -3.98 -12.42
N GLY A 102 -15.18 -4.51 -12.74
CA GLY A 102 -13.91 -4.02 -12.21
C GLY A 102 -13.76 -4.23 -10.69
N ARG A 103 -14.47 -5.22 -10.13
CA ARG A 103 -14.46 -5.49 -8.68
C ARG A 103 -13.48 -6.59 -8.27
N SER A 104 -12.93 -7.34 -9.22
CA SER A 104 -11.89 -8.34 -9.00
C SER A 104 -10.91 -8.41 -10.15
N GLY A 105 -9.70 -8.87 -9.88
CA GLY A 105 -8.67 -8.99 -10.90
C GLY A 105 -7.27 -9.18 -10.37
N LEU A 106 -6.29 -8.92 -11.23
CA LEU A 106 -4.88 -8.98 -10.92
C LEU A 106 -4.39 -7.64 -10.38
N LEU A 107 -3.60 -7.71 -9.31
CA LEU A 107 -2.84 -6.61 -8.76
C LEU A 107 -1.38 -6.78 -9.17
N LEU A 108 -0.91 -5.92 -10.07
CA LEU A 108 0.49 -5.87 -10.46
C LEU A 108 1.24 -4.89 -9.57
N ARG A 109 2.50 -5.18 -9.26
CA ARG A 109 3.39 -4.28 -8.53
C ARG A 109 4.85 -4.46 -8.95
N ASP A 110 5.63 -3.39 -8.77
CA ASP A 110 7.03 -3.33 -9.18
C ASP A 110 8.00 -4.06 -8.23
N ARG A 111 7.60 -4.25 -6.96
CA ARG A 111 8.44 -4.88 -5.94
C ARG A 111 7.69 -5.93 -5.15
N GLY A 112 8.29 -7.09 -4.99
CA GLY A 112 7.89 -8.15 -4.07
C GLY A 112 8.45 -7.93 -2.66
N TYR A 113 7.88 -8.61 -1.67
CA TYR A 113 8.30 -8.50 -0.27
C TYR A 113 9.66 -9.14 0.01
N ALA A 114 9.97 -10.24 -0.62
CA ALA A 114 11.20 -11.02 -0.35
C ALA A 114 11.66 -11.87 -1.53
N GLU A 115 11.10 -11.70 -2.72
CA GLU A 115 11.32 -12.59 -3.85
C GLU A 115 12.11 -11.93 -4.97
N THR A 116 12.89 -12.76 -5.64
CA THR A 116 13.68 -12.38 -6.82
C THR A 116 12.83 -12.33 -8.10
N ALA A 117 11.63 -12.96 -8.07
CA ALA A 117 10.72 -12.98 -9.20
C ALA A 117 9.44 -12.15 -8.89
N PRO A 118 8.90 -11.42 -9.87
CA PRO A 118 7.65 -10.69 -9.68
C PRO A 118 6.48 -11.65 -9.51
N VAL A 119 5.71 -11.49 -8.43
CA VAL A 119 4.48 -12.24 -8.17
C VAL A 119 3.30 -11.30 -8.28
N ALA A 120 2.38 -11.61 -9.20
CA ALA A 120 1.12 -10.90 -9.30
C ALA A 120 0.22 -11.27 -8.11
N GLY A 121 -0.34 -10.26 -7.47
CA GLY A 121 -1.39 -10.44 -6.48
C GLY A 121 -2.77 -10.41 -7.12
N HIS A 122 -3.77 -10.48 -6.26
CA HIS A 122 -5.18 -10.37 -6.62
C HIS A 122 -5.83 -9.23 -5.85
N PHE A 123 -6.79 -8.59 -6.48
CA PHE A 123 -7.69 -7.67 -5.78
C PHE A 123 -9.14 -8.16 -5.87
N ARG A 124 -9.92 -7.83 -4.85
CA ARG A 124 -11.37 -8.06 -4.81
C ARG A 124 -12.05 -7.02 -3.94
N MET A 125 -13.16 -6.49 -4.41
CA MET A 125 -14.07 -5.66 -3.60
C MET A 125 -15.07 -6.56 -2.87
N ASP A 126 -15.24 -6.33 -1.57
CA ASP A 126 -16.26 -7.03 -0.78
C ASP A 126 -17.64 -6.35 -0.86
N GLU A 127 -18.64 -6.94 -0.21
CA GLU A 127 -20.03 -6.45 -0.21
C GLU A 127 -20.23 -5.10 0.51
N ARG A 128 -19.21 -4.66 1.28
CA ARG A 128 -19.19 -3.38 1.99
C ARG A 128 -18.25 -2.37 1.35
N ASP A 129 -17.94 -2.56 0.06
CA ASP A 129 -17.03 -1.74 -0.71
C ASP A 129 -15.61 -1.66 -0.12
N GLY A 130 -15.21 -2.66 0.67
CA GLY A 130 -13.82 -2.83 1.09
C GLY A 130 -13.00 -3.45 -0.02
N LEU A 131 -11.76 -2.97 -0.18
CA LEU A 131 -10.79 -3.53 -1.12
C LEU A 131 -9.91 -4.54 -0.41
N LEU A 132 -9.94 -5.78 -0.87
CA LEU A 132 -9.05 -6.86 -0.43
C LEU A 132 -7.93 -7.02 -1.45
N LEU A 133 -6.70 -7.07 -0.98
CA LEU A 133 -5.51 -7.37 -1.75
C LEU A 133 -4.89 -8.63 -1.17
N SER A 134 -4.52 -9.58 -2.03
CA SER A 134 -3.84 -10.81 -1.63
C SER A 134 -2.67 -11.12 -2.55
N THR A 135 -1.63 -11.69 -1.99
CA THR A 135 -0.49 -12.19 -2.76
C THR A 135 0.02 -13.46 -2.10
N ASP A 136 0.14 -14.51 -2.90
CA ASP A 136 0.69 -15.78 -2.46
C ASP A 136 2.12 -15.91 -3.00
N TYR A 137 3.08 -16.01 -2.08
CA TYR A 137 4.49 -16.23 -2.35
C TYR A 137 4.84 -17.69 -2.08
N GLU A 138 6.02 -18.12 -2.47
CA GLU A 138 6.46 -19.51 -2.28
C GLU A 138 6.42 -19.98 -0.81
N THR A 139 6.77 -19.09 0.12
CA THR A 139 6.93 -19.42 1.55
C THR A 139 5.97 -18.68 2.48
N MET A 140 5.18 -17.77 1.94
CA MET A 140 4.28 -16.93 2.72
C MET A 140 3.10 -16.46 1.88
N SER A 141 1.99 -16.19 2.54
CA SER A 141 0.88 -15.48 1.94
C SER A 141 0.60 -14.18 2.69
N SER A 142 0.11 -13.20 1.99
CA SER A 142 -0.31 -11.93 2.58
C SER A 142 -1.66 -11.51 2.05
N TRP A 143 -2.47 -10.94 2.93
CA TRP A 143 -3.64 -10.23 2.49
C TRP A 143 -3.88 -8.98 3.34
N GLU A 144 -4.51 -8.01 2.71
CA GLU A 144 -4.88 -6.75 3.32
C GLU A 144 -6.30 -6.38 2.94
N ARG A 145 -7.01 -5.80 3.86
CA ARG A 145 -8.32 -5.23 3.63
C ARG A 145 -8.31 -3.75 3.97
N PHE A 146 -8.66 -2.95 2.99
CA PHE A 146 -8.86 -1.51 3.14
C PHE A 146 -10.36 -1.20 3.14
N SER A 147 -10.76 -0.23 3.95
CA SER A 147 -12.13 0.28 3.95
C SER A 147 -12.16 1.74 4.36
N PHE A 148 -13.13 2.50 3.86
CA PHE A 148 -13.34 3.88 4.25
C PHE A 148 -14.41 3.96 5.33
N ALA A 149 -14.08 4.57 6.48
CA ALA A 149 -15.03 4.95 7.51
C ALA A 149 -15.62 6.35 7.27
N GLY A 150 -15.20 6.99 6.19
CA GLY A 150 -15.59 8.30 5.72
C GLY A 150 -14.55 8.81 4.71
N PRO A 151 -14.75 9.96 4.06
CA PRO A 151 -13.86 10.42 2.98
C PRO A 151 -12.42 10.68 3.44
N ASN A 152 -12.23 10.93 4.73
CA ASN A 152 -10.95 11.31 5.32
C ASN A 152 -10.41 10.30 6.33
N VAL A 153 -11.06 9.13 6.47
CA VAL A 153 -10.60 8.05 7.36
C VAL A 153 -10.64 6.73 6.62
N ARG A 154 -9.48 6.10 6.49
CA ARG A 154 -9.31 4.78 5.90
C ARG A 154 -8.77 3.82 6.97
N LEU A 155 -9.36 2.64 7.04
CA LEU A 155 -8.94 1.55 7.92
C LEU A 155 -8.24 0.49 7.07
N ARG A 156 -7.18 -0.09 7.62
CA ARG A 156 -6.48 -1.21 7.01
C ARG A 156 -6.23 -2.29 8.04
N SER A 157 -6.56 -3.52 7.70
CA SER A 157 -6.13 -4.70 8.41
C SER A 157 -5.30 -5.58 7.49
N SER A 158 -4.24 -6.19 8.00
CA SER A 158 -3.40 -7.09 7.21
C SER A 158 -2.96 -8.29 8.03
N THR A 159 -2.76 -9.42 7.34
CA THR A 159 -2.10 -10.62 7.87
C THR A 159 -1.03 -11.08 6.91
N VAL A 160 0.03 -11.60 7.50
CA VAL A 160 1.10 -12.33 6.82
C VAL A 160 1.18 -13.69 7.48
N GLU A 161 1.01 -14.75 6.71
CA GLU A 161 1.12 -16.14 7.15
C GLU A 161 2.36 -16.78 6.53
N GLY A 162 2.95 -17.74 7.22
CA GLY A 162 4.18 -18.43 6.84
C GLY A 162 5.37 -17.96 7.68
N LEU A 163 6.35 -17.30 7.07
CA LEU A 163 7.60 -16.94 7.76
C LEU A 163 7.45 -16.00 8.96
N SER A 164 6.51 -15.07 8.96
CA SER A 164 6.42 -14.06 10.03
C SER A 164 5.16 -14.16 10.91
N ASN A 165 4.09 -14.71 10.42
CA ASN A 165 2.80 -14.80 11.15
C ASN A 165 2.47 -13.50 11.90
N THR A 166 2.29 -12.44 11.15
CA THR A 166 2.04 -11.09 11.66
C THR A 166 0.63 -10.65 11.33
N ALA A 167 -0.06 -10.05 12.28
CA ALA A 167 -1.33 -9.36 12.05
C ALA A 167 -1.17 -7.88 12.39
N SER A 168 -1.73 -6.98 11.58
CA SER A 168 -1.69 -5.55 11.86
C SER A 168 -3.00 -4.84 11.55
N PHE A 169 -3.19 -3.72 12.24
CA PHE A 169 -4.31 -2.82 12.03
C PHE A 169 -3.80 -1.37 11.93
N CYS A 170 -4.31 -0.62 10.96
CA CYS A 170 -3.98 0.78 10.77
C CYS A 170 -5.23 1.64 10.73
N ILE A 171 -5.13 2.81 11.33
CA ILE A 171 -6.04 3.93 11.13
C ILE A 171 -5.28 4.99 10.35
N GLU A 172 -5.82 5.36 9.21
CA GLU A 172 -5.21 6.32 8.30
C GLU A 172 -6.13 7.54 8.16
N THR A 173 -5.59 8.70 8.50
CA THR A 173 -6.32 9.98 8.44
C THR A 173 -5.74 10.83 7.32
N ARG A 174 -6.61 11.36 6.45
CA ARG A 174 -6.21 12.22 5.35
C ARG A 174 -5.61 13.53 5.88
N CYS A 175 -4.43 13.87 5.41
CA CYS A 175 -3.85 15.19 5.66
C CYS A 175 -4.55 16.19 4.73
N LEU A 176 -5.45 16.99 5.29
CA LEU A 176 -6.02 18.12 4.57
C LEU A 176 -4.91 19.16 4.42
N GLU A 177 -4.73 19.72 3.23
CA GLU A 177 -3.83 20.86 3.04
C GLU A 177 -4.38 22.02 3.86
N GLU A 178 -3.61 22.49 4.85
CA GLU A 178 -3.86 23.78 5.42
C GLU A 178 -3.61 24.82 4.32
N ALA A 179 -4.60 25.63 4.03
CA ALA A 179 -4.45 26.75 3.07
C ALA A 179 -3.18 27.51 3.43
N SER A 180 -2.22 27.51 2.53
CA SER A 180 -0.84 27.94 2.63
C SER A 180 -0.63 29.18 3.53
N SER A 181 -0.05 28.94 4.72
CA SER A 181 0.81 29.93 5.36
C SER A 181 2.25 29.46 5.16
N GLY A 182 3.03 30.24 4.39
CA GLY A 182 4.37 29.90 3.96
C GLY A 182 5.33 29.60 5.12
N GLY A 183 5.99 28.46 5.03
CA GLY A 183 7.09 28.08 5.88
C GLY A 183 7.99 27.12 5.11
N ALA A 184 9.16 27.63 4.69
CA ALA A 184 10.17 26.86 4.00
C ALA A 184 10.66 25.68 4.85
N ILE A 185 10.62 24.47 4.30
CA ILE A 185 11.26 23.30 4.91
C ILE A 185 12.67 23.19 4.35
N ALA A 186 13.64 23.27 5.25
CA ALA A 186 15.05 23.12 4.95
C ALA A 186 15.34 21.67 4.49
N THR A 187 16.00 21.56 3.34
CA THR A 187 16.58 20.31 2.82
C THR A 187 17.88 19.98 3.56
N GLY A 188 17.96 18.83 4.16
CA GLY A 188 19.17 18.32 4.81
C GLY A 188 19.41 16.84 4.52
N GLY A 189 20.45 16.56 3.69
CA GLY A 189 21.42 15.49 3.84
C GLY A 189 21.00 14.05 3.54
N SER A 190 21.46 13.57 2.39
CA SER A 190 21.61 12.17 1.97
C SER A 190 22.45 11.35 2.95
N ALA A 191 21.98 10.14 3.32
CA ALA A 191 22.84 9.01 3.70
C ALA A 191 22.17 7.70 3.28
N ALA A 192 22.90 6.94 2.46
CA ALA A 192 22.53 5.61 2.00
C ALA A 192 22.64 4.60 3.14
N ALA A 193 21.60 3.86 3.42
CA ALA A 193 21.64 2.69 4.29
C ALA A 193 21.00 1.50 3.59
N GLY A 194 21.73 0.38 3.58
CA GLY A 194 21.36 -0.87 2.94
C GLY A 194 20.14 -1.58 3.55
N PRO A 195 19.66 -2.67 2.89
CA PRO A 195 18.40 -3.29 3.23
C PRO A 195 18.50 -4.11 4.51
N ARG A 196 17.81 -3.66 5.54
CA ARG A 196 17.50 -4.50 6.70
C ARG A 196 15.99 -4.67 6.75
N GLY A 197 15.53 -5.93 6.93
CA GLY A 197 14.16 -6.35 6.87
C GLY A 197 13.21 -5.43 7.63
N SER A 198 12.40 -4.70 6.88
CA SER A 198 11.40 -3.83 7.44
C SER A 198 10.17 -4.66 7.79
N THR A 199 9.68 -4.48 9.01
CA THR A 199 8.38 -4.98 9.49
C THR A 199 7.20 -4.18 8.93
N LEU A 200 7.37 -3.58 7.77
CA LEU A 200 6.31 -2.90 7.04
C LEU A 200 5.33 -3.92 6.46
N SER A 201 4.14 -3.48 6.13
CA SER A 201 3.14 -4.27 5.42
C SER A 201 3.77 -5.07 4.27
N PRO A 202 3.30 -6.32 4.01
CA PRO A 202 3.78 -7.10 2.87
C PRO A 202 3.60 -6.42 1.51
N LEU A 203 2.76 -5.42 1.45
CA LEU A 203 2.59 -4.57 0.27
C LEU A 203 3.50 -3.32 0.30
N GLY A 204 4.34 -3.19 1.33
CA GLY A 204 5.36 -2.13 1.39
C GLY A 204 4.88 -0.80 1.97
N TRP A 205 3.74 -0.77 2.64
CA TRP A 205 3.18 0.46 3.25
C TRP A 205 2.51 0.24 4.63
#